data_4957f8f204f7214df741b828abef3373
#
_entry.id   4957f8f204f7214df741b828abef3373
#
_cell.length_a   1.000
_cell.length_b   1.000
_cell.length_c   1.000
_cell.angle_alpha   90.00
_cell.angle_beta   90.00
_cell.angle_gamma   90.00
#
_symmetry.space_group_name_H-M   'P 1'
#
loop_
_entity.id
_entity.type
_entity.pdbx_description
1 polymer ?
#
loop_
_entity_poly.entity_id
_entity_poly.type
_entity_poly.pdbx_seq_one_letter_code
_entity_poly.pdbx_strand_id
1 'polypeptide(L)'
;MPYKELSGKDENIPTGGIEAAGAEKQTLRKKILAERLLLTEEVWLQKSREIADAVQRLPEFPLFRHVLGYLPLADRREVDTSELFALLARFGKQVSIPVIAGCELVTAAYRDHEPLTTGIFGQSEPLRPVMSDERSVDAVLVPVVAADLRGYRLGYGKGFYDRFFSRLAKTECNPLRIGLAFYMQILPRIPVDPWDQPLDYIVHEQGVFQYNYCH
;
A
#
# COMPACT_ATOMS: atom_id res chain seq x y z
N MET A 1 -13.23 11.05 54.20
CA MET A 1 -13.32 11.90 53.00
C MET A 1 -13.58 10.96 51.84
N PRO A 2 -14.80 10.93 51.23
CA PRO A 2 -15.11 9.98 50.18
C PRO A 2 -14.65 10.50 48.78
N TYR A 3 -14.09 9.61 47.99
CA TYR A 3 -13.76 9.82 46.59
C TYR A 3 -15.02 10.11 45.76
N LYS A 4 -14.98 11.18 45.00
CA LYS A 4 -16.04 11.60 44.08
C LYS A 4 -15.80 10.88 42.75
N GLU A 5 -16.70 9.95 42.36
CA GLU A 5 -16.78 9.38 41.04
C GLU A 5 -17.11 10.48 40.01
N LEU A 6 -16.24 10.65 39.02
CA LEU A 6 -16.51 11.45 37.84
C LEU A 6 -17.02 10.50 36.77
N SER A 7 -18.33 10.46 36.56
CA SER A 7 -18.97 9.83 35.43
C SER A 7 -18.57 10.54 34.16
N GLY A 8 -17.74 9.88 33.33
CA GLY A 8 -17.43 10.30 31.97
C GLY A 8 -18.70 10.18 31.12
N LYS A 9 -19.15 11.31 30.60
CA LYS A 9 -20.19 11.36 29.57
C LYS A 9 -19.64 10.79 28.28
N ASP A 10 -20.36 9.84 27.68
CA ASP A 10 -20.15 9.37 26.33
C ASP A 10 -20.21 10.58 25.37
N GLU A 11 -19.04 10.96 24.82
CA GLU A 11 -18.98 11.91 23.73
C GLU A 11 -19.50 11.22 22.46
N ASN A 12 -20.70 11.59 22.10
CA ASN A 12 -21.41 11.20 20.88
C ASN A 12 -20.59 11.70 19.67
N ILE A 13 -19.76 10.84 19.05
CA ILE A 13 -19.05 11.15 17.80
C ILE A 13 -20.12 11.32 16.71
N PRO A 14 -20.21 12.48 16.03
CA PRO A 14 -21.25 12.72 15.06
C PRO A 14 -21.07 11.76 13.86
N THR A 15 -22.00 10.83 13.70
CA THR A 15 -22.05 9.85 12.60
C THR A 15 -22.05 10.51 11.20
N GLY A 16 -22.57 11.71 11.07
CA GLY A 16 -22.59 12.47 9.81
C GLY A 16 -21.21 12.82 9.22
N GLY A 17 -20.15 12.90 10.03
CA GLY A 17 -18.79 13.18 9.56
C GLY A 17 -18.14 12.00 8.84
N ILE A 18 -18.39 10.77 9.28
CA ILE A 18 -17.81 9.54 8.72
C ILE A 18 -18.44 9.22 7.36
N GLU A 19 -19.76 9.39 7.22
CA GLU A 19 -20.46 9.18 5.95
C GLU A 19 -20.03 10.18 4.88
N ALA A 20 -19.87 11.45 5.23
CA ALA A 20 -19.37 12.50 4.33
C ALA A 20 -17.95 12.22 3.85
N ALA A 21 -17.04 11.83 4.77
CA ALA A 21 -15.67 11.45 4.42
C ALA A 21 -15.62 10.20 3.51
N GLY A 22 -16.51 9.23 3.74
CA GLY A 22 -16.65 8.04 2.90
C GLY A 22 -17.06 8.37 1.47
N ALA A 23 -18.05 9.26 1.29
CA ALA A 23 -18.51 9.72 -0.01
C ALA A 23 -17.44 10.52 -0.75
N GLU A 24 -16.70 11.38 -0.05
CA GLU A 24 -15.57 12.14 -0.60
C GLU A 24 -14.44 11.20 -1.06
N LYS A 25 -14.04 10.22 -0.23
CA LYS A 25 -13.06 9.18 -0.60
C LYS A 25 -13.49 8.43 -1.87
N GLN A 26 -14.78 8.12 -2.00
CA GLN A 26 -15.30 7.40 -3.18
C GLN A 26 -15.25 8.26 -4.44
N THR A 27 -15.64 9.53 -4.36
CA THR A 27 -15.57 10.48 -5.46
C THR A 27 -14.14 10.67 -5.93
N LEU A 28 -13.22 10.84 -4.99
CA LEU A 28 -11.80 11.01 -5.28
C LEU A 28 -11.21 9.76 -5.96
N ARG A 29 -11.54 8.54 -5.49
CA ARG A 29 -11.12 7.30 -6.16
C ARG A 29 -11.56 7.26 -7.62
N LYS A 30 -12.84 7.55 -7.89
CA LYS A 30 -13.37 7.53 -9.26
C LYS A 30 -12.63 8.51 -10.16
N LYS A 31 -12.38 9.73 -9.67
CA LYS A 31 -11.66 10.76 -10.41
C LYS A 31 -10.24 10.32 -10.77
N ILE A 32 -9.45 9.93 -9.76
CA ILE A 32 -8.04 9.58 -9.96
C ILE A 32 -7.88 8.31 -10.81
N LEU A 33 -8.75 7.31 -10.62
CA LEU A 33 -8.73 6.11 -11.46
C LEU A 33 -9.04 6.45 -12.93
N ALA A 34 -10.00 7.33 -13.19
CA ALA A 34 -10.29 7.77 -14.55
C ALA A 34 -9.11 8.52 -15.18
N GLU A 35 -8.46 9.43 -14.45
CA GLU A 35 -7.26 10.14 -14.91
C GLU A 35 -6.09 9.16 -15.18
N ARG A 36 -5.87 8.17 -14.31
CA ARG A 36 -4.82 7.16 -14.46
C ARG A 36 -5.01 6.31 -15.72
N LEU A 37 -6.25 5.98 -16.08
CA LEU A 37 -6.58 5.24 -17.31
C LEU A 37 -6.28 6.01 -18.60
N LEU A 38 -6.06 7.32 -18.55
CA LEU A 38 -5.64 8.11 -19.70
C LEU A 38 -4.16 7.93 -20.05
N LEU A 39 -3.36 7.32 -19.18
CA LEU A 39 -1.98 7.01 -19.49
C LEU A 39 -1.92 6.00 -20.65
N THR A 40 -1.17 6.33 -21.70
CA THR A 40 -0.86 5.35 -22.74
C THR A 40 0.00 4.23 -22.15
N GLU A 41 0.02 3.07 -22.80
CA GLU A 41 0.83 1.94 -22.32
C GLU A 41 2.31 2.28 -22.22
N GLU A 42 2.84 2.97 -23.23
CA GLU A 42 4.24 3.42 -23.25
C GLU A 42 4.57 4.34 -22.07
N VAL A 43 3.75 5.37 -21.84
CA VAL A 43 3.94 6.32 -20.72
C VAL A 43 3.78 5.62 -19.37
N TRP A 44 2.80 4.72 -19.24
CA TRP A 44 2.58 3.93 -18.04
C TRP A 44 3.80 3.07 -17.68
N LEU A 45 4.33 2.31 -18.64
CA LEU A 45 5.51 1.46 -18.43
C LEU A 45 6.77 2.29 -18.17
N GLN A 46 6.96 3.40 -18.90
CA GLN A 46 8.10 4.30 -18.68
C GLN A 46 8.11 4.86 -17.25
N LYS A 47 6.98 5.42 -16.80
CA LYS A 47 6.86 5.95 -15.43
C LYS A 47 7.03 4.85 -14.37
N SER A 48 6.55 3.65 -14.62
CA SER A 48 6.73 2.51 -13.71
C SER A 48 8.20 2.12 -13.56
N ARG A 49 8.99 2.14 -14.66
CA ARG A 49 10.45 1.93 -14.61
C ARG A 49 11.15 3.01 -13.80
N GLU A 50 10.80 4.27 -14.01
CA GLU A 50 11.36 5.40 -13.25
C GLU A 50 11.08 5.27 -11.75
N ILE A 51 9.89 4.76 -11.37
CA ILE A 51 9.53 4.45 -9.98
C ILE A 51 10.38 3.28 -9.46
N ALA A 52 10.60 2.22 -10.23
CA ALA A 52 11.45 1.10 -9.83
C ALA A 52 12.90 1.56 -9.57
N ASP A 53 13.43 2.42 -10.45
CA ASP A 53 14.74 3.04 -10.27
C ASP A 53 14.80 3.94 -9.03
N ALA A 54 13.72 4.66 -8.71
CA ALA A 54 13.66 5.48 -7.52
C ALA A 54 13.62 4.64 -6.23
N VAL A 55 12.91 3.50 -6.22
CA VAL A 55 12.94 2.54 -5.09
C VAL A 55 14.35 1.98 -4.89
N GLN A 56 15.06 1.64 -5.98
CA GLN A 56 16.45 1.16 -5.87
C GLN A 56 17.39 2.17 -5.22
N ARG A 57 17.12 3.46 -5.39
CA ARG A 57 17.93 4.57 -4.81
C ARG A 57 17.57 4.90 -3.36
N LEU A 58 16.57 4.28 -2.75
CA LEU A 58 16.28 4.47 -1.33
C LEU A 58 17.49 4.04 -0.49
N PRO A 59 17.84 4.80 0.55
CA PRO A 59 18.97 4.45 1.44
C PRO A 59 18.82 3.07 2.08
N GLU A 60 17.59 2.63 2.34
CA GLU A 60 17.27 1.35 2.97
C GLU A 60 17.25 0.17 1.98
N PHE A 61 17.22 0.42 0.67
CA PHE A 61 17.15 -0.65 -0.34
C PHE A 61 18.23 -1.74 -0.16
N PRO A 62 19.49 -1.43 0.14
CA PRO A 62 20.52 -2.46 0.38
C PRO A 62 20.17 -3.36 1.58
N LEU A 63 19.44 -2.85 2.57
CA LEU A 63 19.11 -3.55 3.81
C LEU A 63 17.94 -4.52 3.65
N PHE A 64 17.10 -4.35 2.64
CA PHE A 64 15.96 -5.24 2.39
C PHE A 64 16.47 -6.65 2.08
N ARG A 65 15.88 -7.65 2.73
CA ARG A 65 16.07 -9.08 2.48
C ARG A 65 14.79 -9.72 1.99
N HIS A 66 13.64 -9.29 2.53
CA HIS A 66 12.33 -9.78 2.18
C HIS A 66 11.37 -8.61 1.93
N VAL A 67 10.82 -8.52 0.73
CA VAL A 67 9.90 -7.47 0.31
C VAL A 67 8.53 -8.06 -0.01
N LEU A 68 7.48 -7.54 0.62
CA LEU A 68 6.11 -7.78 0.19
C LEU A 68 5.76 -6.78 -0.92
N GLY A 69 5.63 -7.27 -2.14
CA GLY A 69 5.18 -6.48 -3.28
C GLY A 69 3.72 -6.76 -3.64
N TYR A 70 3.32 -6.36 -4.83
CA TYR A 70 2.02 -6.69 -5.41
C TYR A 70 2.16 -6.86 -6.93
N LEU A 71 1.31 -7.68 -7.52
CA LEU A 71 1.19 -7.76 -8.98
C LEU A 71 0.16 -6.72 -9.42
N PRO A 72 0.48 -5.88 -10.43
CA PRO A 72 -0.35 -4.75 -10.79
C PRO A 72 -1.66 -5.17 -11.43
N LEU A 73 -2.74 -4.44 -11.16
CA LEU A 73 -3.97 -4.49 -11.94
C LEU A 73 -3.76 -3.66 -13.20
N ALA A 74 -3.33 -4.32 -14.29
CA ALA A 74 -2.96 -3.65 -15.54
C ALA A 74 -4.15 -2.93 -16.18
N ASP A 75 -5.36 -3.50 -16.07
CA ASP A 75 -6.63 -2.90 -16.48
C ASP A 75 -6.96 -1.59 -15.77
N ARG A 76 -6.31 -1.34 -14.63
CA ARG A 76 -6.43 -0.11 -13.83
C ARG A 76 -5.18 0.77 -13.90
N ARG A 77 -4.21 0.42 -14.75
CA ARG A 77 -2.94 1.15 -14.88
C ARG A 77 -2.26 1.39 -13.51
N GLU A 78 -2.24 0.40 -12.62
CA GLU A 78 -1.41 0.47 -11.42
C GLU A 78 0.07 0.59 -11.80
N VAL A 79 0.91 1.10 -10.89
CA VAL A 79 2.36 1.09 -11.11
C VAL A 79 2.79 -0.36 -11.38
N ASP A 80 3.39 -0.59 -12.52
CA ASP A 80 3.91 -1.91 -12.91
C ASP A 80 5.14 -2.24 -12.06
N THR A 81 5.06 -3.33 -11.32
CA THR A 81 6.11 -3.78 -10.41
C THR A 81 7.02 -4.85 -11.01
N SER A 82 6.83 -5.24 -12.27
CA SER A 82 7.58 -6.32 -12.92
C SER A 82 9.09 -6.04 -12.95
N GLU A 83 9.48 -4.85 -13.38
CA GLU A 83 10.89 -4.42 -13.38
C GLU A 83 11.46 -4.37 -11.95
N LEU A 84 10.66 -3.92 -10.98
CA LEU A 84 11.08 -3.88 -9.58
C LEU A 84 11.26 -5.29 -9.01
N PHE A 85 10.41 -6.23 -9.37
CA PHE A 85 10.56 -7.63 -8.94
C PHE A 85 11.79 -8.27 -9.57
N ALA A 86 12.04 -8.04 -10.87
CA ALA A 86 13.27 -8.48 -11.53
C ALA A 86 14.52 -7.88 -10.87
N LEU A 87 14.46 -6.61 -10.48
CA LEU A 87 15.52 -5.94 -9.74
C LEU A 87 15.76 -6.58 -8.38
N LEU A 88 14.71 -6.79 -7.57
CA LEU A 88 14.80 -7.43 -6.26
C LEU A 88 15.41 -8.83 -6.37
N ALA A 89 14.96 -9.63 -7.35
CA ALA A 89 15.51 -10.97 -7.61
C ALA A 89 16.99 -10.92 -7.98
N ARG A 90 17.40 -9.97 -8.83
CA ARG A 90 18.82 -9.78 -9.21
C ARG A 90 19.72 -9.45 -8.02
N PHE A 91 19.19 -8.75 -7.01
CA PHE A 91 19.89 -8.47 -5.75
C PHE A 91 19.72 -9.57 -4.69
N GLY A 92 19.17 -10.75 -5.05
CA GLY A 92 19.00 -11.88 -4.15
C GLY A 92 17.98 -11.66 -3.02
N LYS A 93 17.07 -10.70 -3.19
CA LYS A 93 16.03 -10.39 -2.21
C LYS A 93 14.85 -11.34 -2.40
N GLN A 94 14.26 -11.78 -1.27
CA GLN A 94 13.02 -12.55 -1.30
C GLN A 94 11.84 -11.62 -1.64
N VAL A 95 10.92 -12.11 -2.44
CA VAL A 95 9.69 -11.41 -2.78
C VAL A 95 8.49 -12.24 -2.36
N SER A 96 7.53 -11.61 -1.73
CA SER A 96 6.20 -12.16 -1.47
C SER A 96 5.14 -11.26 -2.10
N ILE A 97 3.98 -11.85 -2.38
CA ILE A 97 2.81 -11.12 -2.84
C ILE A 97 1.62 -11.39 -1.93
N PRO A 98 0.63 -10.46 -1.87
CA PRO A 98 -0.54 -10.64 -1.05
C PRO A 98 -1.47 -11.72 -1.59
N VAL A 99 -2.03 -12.49 -0.68
CA VAL A 99 -3.17 -13.40 -0.92
C VAL A 99 -4.29 -13.00 0.02
N ILE A 100 -5.51 -12.98 -0.49
CA ILE A 100 -6.68 -12.61 0.33
C ILE A 100 -7.31 -13.85 0.95
N ALA A 101 -7.20 -13.95 2.27
CA ALA A 101 -7.80 -15.01 3.07
C ALA A 101 -8.97 -14.44 3.89
N GLY A 102 -10.18 -14.57 3.38
CA GLY A 102 -11.37 -13.95 3.97
C GLY A 102 -11.30 -12.43 4.00
N CYS A 103 -11.18 -11.83 5.18
CA CYS A 103 -11.05 -10.39 5.37
C CYS A 103 -9.58 -9.92 5.54
N GLU A 104 -8.62 -10.85 5.51
CA GLU A 104 -7.23 -10.57 5.82
C GLU A 104 -6.35 -10.65 4.57
N LEU A 105 -5.29 -9.82 4.57
CA LEU A 105 -4.17 -9.95 3.67
C LEU A 105 -3.12 -10.82 4.36
N VAL A 106 -2.72 -11.89 3.71
CA VAL A 106 -1.62 -12.77 4.13
C VAL A 106 -0.57 -12.81 3.03
N THR A 107 0.64 -13.28 3.32
CA THR A 107 1.76 -13.22 2.39
C THR A 107 2.11 -14.60 1.85
N ALA A 108 2.28 -14.69 0.53
CA ALA A 108 2.78 -15.90 -0.14
C ALA A 108 4.08 -15.59 -0.87
N ALA A 109 5.04 -16.51 -0.80
CA ALA A 109 6.29 -16.40 -1.54
C ALA A 109 6.00 -16.30 -3.05
N TYR A 110 6.61 -15.33 -3.70
CA TYR A 110 6.49 -15.15 -5.15
C TYR A 110 7.69 -15.78 -5.86
N ARG A 111 7.41 -16.51 -6.93
CA ARG A 111 8.42 -17.05 -7.85
C ARG A 111 8.09 -16.60 -9.26
N ASP A 112 9.08 -16.11 -9.95
CA ASP A 112 8.89 -15.70 -11.35
C ASP A 112 8.40 -16.90 -12.19
N HIS A 113 7.47 -16.61 -13.12
CA HIS A 113 6.82 -17.60 -13.98
C HIS A 113 5.99 -18.69 -13.29
N GLU A 114 5.68 -18.53 -11.98
CA GLU A 114 4.74 -19.46 -11.37
C GLU A 114 3.31 -19.28 -11.89
N PRO A 115 2.52 -20.37 -11.96
CA PRO A 115 1.13 -20.27 -12.35
C PRO A 115 0.33 -19.39 -11.39
N LEU A 116 -0.39 -18.41 -11.95
CA LEU A 116 -1.24 -17.48 -11.21
C LEU A 116 -2.72 -17.78 -11.44
N THR A 117 -3.54 -17.36 -10.49
CA THR A 117 -5.01 -17.35 -10.58
C THR A 117 -5.53 -15.96 -10.25
N THR A 118 -6.77 -15.70 -10.62
CA THR A 118 -7.42 -14.42 -10.32
C THR A 118 -8.15 -14.51 -8.98
N GLY A 119 -7.78 -13.67 -8.03
CA GLY A 119 -8.45 -13.52 -6.74
C GLY A 119 -9.78 -12.78 -6.84
N ILE A 120 -10.49 -12.72 -5.72
CA ILE A 120 -11.89 -12.21 -5.64
C ILE A 120 -12.03 -10.71 -5.98
N PHE A 121 -10.96 -9.94 -6.00
CA PHE A 121 -10.94 -8.51 -6.37
C PHE A 121 -10.24 -8.23 -7.70
N GLY A 122 -9.95 -9.30 -8.48
CA GLY A 122 -9.26 -9.21 -9.76
C GLY A 122 -7.73 -9.24 -9.66
N GLN A 123 -7.15 -9.28 -8.45
CA GLN A 123 -5.72 -9.38 -8.25
C GLN A 123 -5.18 -10.76 -8.67
N SER A 124 -3.94 -10.80 -9.13
CA SER A 124 -3.23 -12.05 -9.40
C SER A 124 -2.67 -12.64 -8.11
N GLU A 125 -2.91 -13.93 -7.87
CA GLU A 125 -2.42 -14.69 -6.74
C GLU A 125 -1.76 -16.00 -7.22
N PRO A 126 -0.79 -16.58 -6.48
CA PRO A 126 -0.26 -17.88 -6.84
C PRO A 126 -1.36 -18.94 -6.88
N LEU A 127 -1.39 -19.77 -7.92
CA LEU A 127 -2.37 -20.86 -8.01
C LEU A 127 -2.26 -21.85 -6.83
N ARG A 128 -1.05 -22.01 -6.32
CA ARG A 128 -0.73 -22.84 -5.13
C ARG A 128 0.14 -22.02 -4.19
N PRO A 129 -0.44 -21.18 -3.33
CA PRO A 129 0.32 -20.27 -2.49
C PRO A 129 1.16 -21.03 -1.46
N VAL A 130 2.45 -20.71 -1.42
CA VAL A 130 3.36 -21.11 -0.35
C VAL A 130 3.47 -19.94 0.60
N MET A 131 2.86 -20.07 1.78
CA MET A 131 2.81 -18.99 2.76
C MET A 131 4.21 -18.60 3.23
N SER A 132 4.47 -17.31 3.34
CA SER A 132 5.73 -16.76 3.88
C SER A 132 5.52 -16.20 5.29
N ASP A 133 6.60 -16.11 6.07
CA ASP A 133 6.52 -15.49 7.40
C ASP A 133 6.43 -13.98 7.26
N GLU A 134 5.27 -13.42 7.61
CA GLU A 134 4.98 -11.99 7.55
C GLU A 134 5.94 -11.16 8.42
N ARG A 135 6.46 -11.76 9.51
CA ARG A 135 7.38 -11.09 10.45
C ARG A 135 8.79 -10.91 9.89
N SER A 136 9.12 -11.62 8.83
CA SER A 136 10.40 -11.48 8.14
C SER A 136 10.40 -10.39 7.06
N VAL A 137 9.26 -9.73 6.81
CA VAL A 137 9.12 -8.68 5.81
C VAL A 137 9.80 -7.40 6.28
N ASP A 138 10.81 -6.94 5.54
CA ASP A 138 11.54 -5.70 5.82
C ASP A 138 10.87 -4.47 5.20
N ALA A 139 10.24 -4.63 4.04
CA ALA A 139 9.55 -3.56 3.33
C ALA A 139 8.27 -4.05 2.64
N VAL A 140 7.29 -3.17 2.57
CA VAL A 140 6.00 -3.41 1.91
C VAL A 140 5.79 -2.37 0.81
N LEU A 141 5.70 -2.81 -0.43
CA LEU A 141 5.26 -1.99 -1.56
C LEU A 141 3.74 -1.94 -1.56
N VAL A 142 3.19 -0.75 -1.44
CA VAL A 142 1.75 -0.53 -1.27
C VAL A 142 1.15 0.07 -2.54
N PRO A 143 0.14 -0.56 -3.16
CA PRO A 143 -0.57 0.03 -4.27
C PRO A 143 -1.40 1.23 -3.80
N VAL A 144 -1.32 2.34 -4.54
CA VAL A 144 -1.94 3.61 -4.17
C VAL A 144 -2.91 4.07 -5.26
N VAL A 145 -4.12 4.49 -4.88
CA VAL A 145 -5.03 5.21 -5.78
C VAL A 145 -4.75 6.71 -5.71
N ALA A 146 -4.60 7.26 -4.51
CA ALA A 146 -4.15 8.62 -4.26
C ALA A 146 -3.31 8.64 -2.98
N ALA A 147 -2.41 9.60 -2.87
CA ALA A 147 -1.67 9.88 -1.64
C ALA A 147 -1.64 11.37 -1.37
N ASP A 148 -1.29 11.77 -0.15
CA ASP A 148 -1.14 13.19 0.19
C ASP A 148 0.24 13.51 0.78
N LEU A 149 0.51 14.82 0.87
CA LEU A 149 1.78 15.35 1.36
C LEU A 149 2.04 15.07 2.85
N ARG A 150 1.09 14.41 3.55
CA ARG A 150 1.23 13.94 4.92
C ARG A 150 1.57 12.45 4.99
N GLY A 151 1.74 11.76 3.85
CA GLY A 151 2.01 10.33 3.80
C GLY A 151 0.79 9.43 3.94
N TYR A 152 -0.42 9.97 4.02
CA TYR A 152 -1.63 9.14 3.98
C TYR A 152 -1.96 8.71 2.56
N ARG A 153 -2.57 7.52 2.44
CA ARG A 153 -2.96 6.97 1.16
C ARG A 153 -4.45 6.65 1.09
N LEU A 154 -4.98 6.77 -0.10
CA LEU A 154 -6.28 6.25 -0.48
C LEU A 154 -6.06 4.99 -1.32
N GLY A 155 -6.48 3.84 -0.81
CA GLY A 155 -6.52 2.58 -1.54
C GLY A 155 -7.90 2.32 -2.15
N TYR A 156 -8.17 1.09 -2.56
CA TYR A 156 -9.46 0.67 -3.16
C TYR A 156 -10.64 0.59 -2.17
N GLY A 157 -10.43 0.91 -0.90
CA GLY A 157 -11.49 0.99 0.10
C GLY A 157 -11.83 -0.33 0.80
N LYS A 158 -10.96 -1.33 0.76
CA LYS A 158 -11.13 -2.61 1.45
C LYS A 158 -10.37 -2.70 2.78
N GLY A 159 -9.45 -1.76 3.07
CA GLY A 159 -8.68 -1.68 4.31
C GLY A 159 -7.70 -2.84 4.56
N PHE A 160 -7.35 -3.61 3.54
CA PHE A 160 -6.46 -4.78 3.71
C PHE A 160 -5.09 -4.41 4.27
N TYR A 161 -4.44 -3.38 3.71
CA TYR A 161 -3.13 -2.94 4.17
C TYR A 161 -3.19 -2.29 5.56
N ASP A 162 -4.27 -1.57 5.89
CA ASP A 162 -4.41 -0.95 7.22
C ASP A 162 -4.54 -2.02 8.30
N ARG A 163 -5.34 -3.06 8.06
CA ARG A 163 -5.43 -4.22 8.96
C ARG A 163 -4.13 -5.02 9.02
N PHE A 164 -3.46 -5.20 7.88
CA PHE A 164 -2.17 -5.89 7.83
C PHE A 164 -1.12 -5.19 8.70
N PHE A 165 -0.94 -3.88 8.52
CA PHE A 165 0.01 -3.10 9.34
C PHE A 165 -0.39 -3.08 10.82
N SER A 166 -1.69 -2.90 11.12
CA SER A 166 -2.18 -2.95 12.51
C SER A 166 -1.96 -4.32 13.17
N ARG A 167 -1.98 -5.41 12.39
CA ARG A 167 -1.69 -6.76 12.88
C ARG A 167 -0.19 -6.93 13.15
N LEU A 168 0.67 -6.50 12.23
CA LEU A 168 2.12 -6.60 12.39
C LEU A 168 2.62 -5.76 13.57
N ALA A 169 2.11 -4.55 13.76
CA ALA A 169 2.48 -3.69 14.88
C ALA A 169 2.24 -4.36 16.25
N LYS A 170 1.24 -5.24 16.37
CA LYS A 170 0.99 -6.03 17.60
C LYS A 170 2.06 -7.09 17.86
N THR A 171 2.87 -7.42 16.87
CA THR A 171 3.97 -8.39 16.96
C THR A 171 5.34 -7.71 16.95
N GLU A 172 5.38 -6.40 17.19
CA GLU A 172 6.59 -5.57 17.14
C GLU A 172 7.33 -5.61 15.78
N CYS A 173 6.61 -5.99 14.72
CA CYS A 173 7.12 -6.01 13.35
C CYS A 173 6.64 -4.77 12.62
N ASN A 174 7.57 -3.89 12.26
CA ASN A 174 7.30 -2.63 11.58
C ASN A 174 8.07 -2.56 10.25
N PRO A 175 7.59 -3.24 9.19
CA PRO A 175 8.22 -3.14 7.89
C PRO A 175 8.08 -1.73 7.33
N LEU A 176 9.08 -1.29 6.56
CA LEU A 176 9.04 -0.02 5.85
C LEU A 176 7.87 0.02 4.86
N ARG A 177 7.04 1.05 4.92
CA ARG A 177 5.80 1.19 4.14
C ARG A 177 6.05 2.12 2.96
N ILE A 178 6.17 1.57 1.76
CA ILE A 178 6.52 2.30 0.54
C ILE A 178 5.33 2.33 -0.40
N GLY A 179 4.66 3.46 -0.52
CA GLY A 179 3.60 3.67 -1.50
C GLY A 179 4.18 3.92 -2.88
N LEU A 180 3.68 3.20 -3.89
CA LEU A 180 4.02 3.44 -5.29
C LEU A 180 2.87 4.17 -5.96
N ALA A 181 3.14 5.34 -6.52
CA ALA A 181 2.13 6.19 -7.15
C ALA A 181 2.74 6.96 -8.31
N PHE A 182 1.95 7.29 -9.33
CA PHE A 182 2.35 8.32 -10.29
C PHE A 182 2.17 9.69 -9.65
N TYR A 183 3.01 10.66 -10.02
CA TYR A 183 2.98 12.01 -9.45
C TYR A 183 1.60 12.66 -9.51
N MET A 184 0.84 12.39 -10.57
CA MET A 184 -0.54 12.86 -10.72
C MET A 184 -1.52 12.36 -9.64
N GLN A 185 -1.17 11.30 -8.90
CA GLN A 185 -1.97 10.73 -7.81
C GLN A 185 -1.68 11.41 -6.45
N ILE A 186 -0.71 12.33 -6.42
CA ILE A 186 -0.28 13.00 -5.18
C ILE A 186 -1.03 14.31 -5.04
N LEU A 187 -1.77 14.43 -3.96
CA LEU A 187 -2.66 15.53 -3.66
C LEU A 187 -2.16 16.31 -2.43
N PRO A 188 -2.53 17.58 -2.27
CA PRO A 188 -2.18 18.31 -1.05
C PRO A 188 -2.74 17.65 0.21
N ARG A 189 -3.97 17.12 0.13
CA ARG A 189 -4.67 16.47 1.24
C ARG A 189 -5.73 15.51 0.73
N ILE A 190 -5.89 14.37 1.44
CA ILE A 190 -7.00 13.42 1.26
C ILE A 190 -7.76 13.27 2.58
N PRO A 191 -9.04 12.85 2.55
CA PRO A 191 -9.77 12.48 3.77
C PRO A 191 -9.12 11.26 4.43
N VAL A 192 -9.01 11.28 5.77
CA VAL A 192 -8.36 10.25 6.57
C VAL A 192 -9.30 9.80 7.67
N ASP A 193 -9.38 8.50 7.91
CA ASP A 193 -10.06 7.89 9.05
C ASP A 193 -9.05 7.58 10.16
N PRO A 194 -9.49 7.46 11.43
CA PRO A 194 -8.58 7.21 12.57
C PRO A 194 -7.77 5.91 12.48
N TRP A 195 -8.21 4.95 11.67
CA TRP A 195 -7.53 3.65 11.46
C TRP A 195 -6.64 3.62 10.23
N ASP A 196 -6.64 4.68 9.38
CA ASP A 196 -5.77 4.74 8.21
C ASP A 196 -4.30 4.84 8.65
N GLN A 197 -3.47 3.93 8.12
CA GLN A 197 -2.06 3.84 8.47
C GLN A 197 -1.22 4.65 7.48
N PRO A 198 -0.34 5.57 7.95
CA PRO A 198 0.51 6.34 7.05
C PRO A 198 1.62 5.48 6.41
N LEU A 199 2.22 6.01 5.35
CA LEU A 199 3.37 5.47 4.64
C LEU A 199 4.64 6.15 5.12
N ASP A 200 5.79 5.44 5.08
CA ASP A 200 7.11 6.02 5.35
C ASP A 200 7.67 6.69 4.10
N TYR A 201 7.32 6.16 2.93
CA TYR A 201 7.70 6.71 1.63
C TYR A 201 6.54 6.73 0.66
N ILE A 202 6.49 7.77 -0.17
CA ILE A 202 5.75 7.78 -1.43
C ILE A 202 6.78 7.95 -2.54
N VAL A 203 6.90 6.94 -3.38
CA VAL A 203 7.83 6.92 -4.52
C VAL A 203 7.04 7.14 -5.81
N HIS A 204 7.48 8.10 -6.61
CA HIS A 204 6.86 8.46 -7.88
C HIS A 204 7.93 8.75 -8.94
N GLU A 205 7.55 8.85 -10.21
CA GLU A 205 8.48 9.01 -11.34
C GLU A 205 9.31 10.30 -11.30
N GLN A 206 8.92 11.29 -10.51
CA GLN A 206 9.65 12.54 -10.38
C GLN A 206 10.50 12.63 -9.10
N GLY A 207 10.40 11.64 -8.20
CA GLY A 207 11.16 11.64 -6.95
C GLY A 207 10.52 10.85 -5.81
N VAL A 208 10.85 11.22 -4.59
CA VAL A 208 10.46 10.52 -3.37
C VAL A 208 10.03 11.53 -2.31
N PHE A 209 8.91 11.27 -1.66
CA PHE A 209 8.55 11.90 -0.39
C PHE A 209 8.85 10.93 0.75
N GLN A 210 9.58 11.39 1.75
CA GLN A 210 9.91 10.64 2.96
C GLN A 210 9.20 11.23 4.16
N TYR A 211 8.68 10.37 5.02
CA TYR A 211 7.97 10.76 6.25
C TYR A 211 8.61 10.05 7.44
N ASN A 212 8.84 10.79 8.52
CA ASN A 212 9.41 10.26 9.76
C ASN A 212 8.27 10.06 10.76
N TYR A 213 7.61 8.91 10.72
CA TYR A 213 6.67 8.51 11.74
C TYR A 213 7.38 7.61 12.77
N CYS A 214 7.19 7.88 14.05
CA CYS A 214 7.51 6.90 15.10
C CYS A 214 6.38 5.87 15.14
N HIS A 215 6.64 4.69 14.63
CA HIS A 215 5.70 3.55 14.67
C HIS A 215 5.85 2.73 15.94
#